data_909bd82d9424d16c44be5e772ccc2c55
#
_entry.id   909bd82d9424d16c44be5e772ccc2c55
#
_cell.length_a   1.000
_cell.length_b   1.000
_cell.length_c   1.000
_cell.angle_alpha   90.00
_cell.angle_beta   90.00
_cell.angle_gamma   90.00
#
_symmetry.space_group_name_H-M   'P 1'
#
loop_
_entity.id
_entity.type
_entity.pdbx_description
1 polymer ?
#
loop_
_entity_poly.entity_id
_entity_poly.type
_entity_poly.pdbx_seq_one_letter_code
_entity_poly.pdbx_strand_id
1 'polypeptide(L)'
;SAIGDIFTPRERGKYNGFTGAVFGISSVVGPLVGGVITDTIGWRWVFFVNAPIGLAVAALAPYALASTARLRVRLDIPGVITSTAGLALLVYGLTHAAADQAGVSRWGDRVTIAALVGAAVLLVAFVLIERSSRQPELPLHLLQSRRRSGAYVMMLLLGTAMFAVFFFLTIYIQTVWGYSPVRAGVAWVPFPVALIALNVFTARVLVTRVGVRPLLMIGPLLA
;
A
#
# COMPACT_ATOMS: atom_id res chain seq x y z
N SER A 1 -1.50 -16.17 -7.38
CA SER A 1 -0.84 -15.90 -6.07
C SER A 1 -0.34 -17.21 -5.50
N ALA A 2 0.81 -17.23 -4.80
CA ALA A 2 1.41 -18.46 -4.27
C ALA A 2 0.40 -19.30 -3.46
N ILE A 3 -0.47 -18.67 -2.66
CA ILE A 3 -1.54 -19.34 -1.91
C ILE A 3 -2.56 -19.97 -2.86
N GLY A 4 -2.87 -19.33 -3.99
CA GLY A 4 -3.82 -19.82 -4.98
C GLY A 4 -3.29 -20.99 -5.80
N ASP A 5 -1.97 -21.11 -5.94
CA ASP A 5 -1.32 -22.13 -6.77
C ASP A 5 -0.94 -23.39 -5.97
N ILE A 6 -0.71 -23.24 -4.66
CA ILE A 6 -0.23 -24.31 -3.79
C ILE A 6 -1.37 -24.99 -3.01
N PHE A 7 -2.43 -24.22 -2.63
CA PHE A 7 -3.46 -24.72 -1.71
C PHE A 7 -4.83 -24.90 -2.35
N THR A 8 -5.56 -25.92 -1.89
CA THR A 8 -6.94 -26.18 -2.31
C THR A 8 -7.88 -25.02 -1.86
N PRO A 9 -9.04 -24.80 -2.53
CA PRO A 9 -9.99 -23.74 -2.16
C PRO A 9 -10.42 -23.74 -0.69
N ARG A 10 -10.49 -24.91 -0.06
CA ARG A 10 -10.82 -25.06 1.37
C ARG A 10 -9.69 -24.59 2.30
N GLU A 11 -8.46 -24.88 1.93
CA GLU A 11 -7.27 -24.50 2.72
C GLU A 11 -6.92 -23.04 2.56
N ARG A 12 -7.23 -22.41 1.41
CA ARG A 12 -6.99 -20.98 1.16
C ARG A 12 -7.59 -20.08 2.25
N GLY A 13 -8.78 -20.45 2.77
CA GLY A 13 -9.41 -19.71 3.86
C GLY A 13 -8.54 -19.64 5.12
N LYS A 14 -7.90 -20.76 5.49
CA LYS A 14 -7.01 -20.84 6.65
C LYS A 14 -5.75 -19.98 6.47
N TYR A 15 -5.12 -20.08 5.30
CA TYR A 15 -3.89 -19.30 5.01
C TYR A 15 -4.16 -17.81 4.82
N ASN A 16 -5.30 -17.44 4.23
CA ASN A 16 -5.74 -16.05 4.18
C ASN A 16 -6.02 -15.50 5.59
N GLY A 17 -6.57 -16.32 6.49
CA GLY A 17 -6.73 -15.96 7.90
C GLY A 17 -5.39 -15.71 8.60
N PHE A 18 -4.37 -16.54 8.30
CA PHE A 18 -3.02 -16.33 8.84
C PHE A 18 -2.38 -15.05 8.30
N THR A 19 -2.52 -14.77 7.00
CA THR A 19 -2.07 -13.50 6.40
C THR A 19 -2.77 -12.30 7.05
N GLY A 20 -4.06 -12.41 7.32
CA GLY A 20 -4.82 -11.38 8.05
C GLY A 20 -4.32 -11.17 9.48
N ALA A 21 -3.96 -12.25 10.20
CA ALA A 21 -3.39 -12.16 11.54
C ALA A 21 -2.01 -11.48 11.54
N VAL A 22 -1.14 -11.83 10.58
CA VAL A 22 0.16 -11.17 10.39
C VAL A 22 -0.03 -9.68 10.10
N PHE A 23 -0.96 -9.32 9.22
CA PHE A 23 -1.28 -7.93 8.94
C PHE A 23 -1.76 -7.20 10.19
N GLY A 24 -2.64 -7.81 10.99
CA GLY A 24 -3.13 -7.24 12.24
C GLY A 24 -2.00 -7.00 13.26
N ILE A 25 -1.11 -7.97 13.46
CA ILE A 25 0.05 -7.84 14.35
C ILE A 25 0.98 -6.73 13.86
N SER A 26 1.29 -6.71 12.55
CA SER A 26 2.17 -5.71 11.96
C SER A 26 1.60 -4.30 12.06
N SER A 27 0.27 -4.15 12.00
CA SER A 27 -0.40 -2.85 12.14
C SER A 27 -0.30 -2.29 13.57
N VAL A 28 -0.15 -3.14 14.58
CA VAL A 28 0.11 -2.73 15.97
C VAL A 28 1.60 -2.48 16.19
N VAL A 29 2.43 -3.43 15.77
CA VAL A 29 3.88 -3.39 16.03
C VAL A 29 4.55 -2.27 15.23
N GLY A 30 4.11 -2.02 13.99
CA GLY A 30 4.68 -1.00 13.10
C GLY A 30 4.76 0.39 13.71
N PRO A 31 3.64 1.01 14.10
CA PRO A 31 3.64 2.33 14.73
C PRO A 31 4.42 2.39 16.05
N LEU A 32 4.38 1.32 16.86
CA LEU A 32 5.10 1.27 18.11
C LEU A 32 6.63 1.24 17.90
N VAL A 33 7.10 0.31 17.06
CA VAL A 33 8.52 0.19 16.74
C VAL A 33 9.01 1.44 16.00
N GLY A 34 8.24 1.93 15.02
CA GLY A 34 8.54 3.16 14.31
C GLY A 34 8.63 4.38 15.24
N GLY A 35 7.70 4.48 16.21
CA GLY A 35 7.72 5.53 17.23
C GLY A 35 8.97 5.45 18.11
N VAL A 36 9.29 4.27 18.63
CA VAL A 36 10.49 4.06 19.46
C VAL A 36 11.77 4.38 18.69
N ILE A 37 11.91 3.89 17.46
CA ILE A 37 13.08 4.17 16.63
C ILE A 37 13.21 5.67 16.38
N THR A 38 12.11 6.34 16.06
CA THR A 38 12.11 7.78 15.77
C THR A 38 12.49 8.60 16.99
N ASP A 39 12.01 8.24 18.19
CA ASP A 39 12.30 8.94 19.44
C ASP A 39 13.75 8.71 19.93
N THR A 40 14.31 7.50 19.68
CA THR A 40 15.61 7.12 20.26
C THR A 40 16.79 7.41 19.37
N ILE A 41 16.72 6.97 18.09
CA ILE A 41 17.85 7.01 17.15
C ILE A 41 17.55 7.82 15.88
N GLY A 42 16.31 8.30 15.75
CA GLY A 42 15.88 9.19 14.66
C GLY A 42 15.16 8.47 13.52
N TRP A 43 14.32 9.24 12.82
CA TRP A 43 13.41 8.74 11.77
C TRP A 43 14.11 8.03 10.59
N ARG A 44 15.37 8.37 10.32
CA ARG A 44 16.14 7.74 9.21
C ARG A 44 16.31 6.24 9.42
N TRP A 45 16.43 5.79 10.67
CA TRP A 45 16.60 4.39 11.01
C TRP A 45 15.37 3.53 10.76
N VAL A 46 14.19 4.14 10.68
CA VAL A 46 12.95 3.44 10.28
C VAL A 46 13.09 2.81 8.88
N PHE A 47 13.82 3.47 7.98
CA PHE A 47 14.09 2.93 6.64
C PHE A 47 15.17 1.83 6.69
N PHE A 48 16.21 2.02 7.48
CA PHE A 48 17.31 1.05 7.58
C PHE A 48 16.90 -0.27 8.24
N VAL A 49 15.90 -0.29 9.11
CA VAL A 49 15.32 -1.52 9.68
C VAL A 49 14.82 -2.49 8.60
N ASN A 50 14.37 -1.99 7.46
CA ASN A 50 13.90 -2.84 6.37
C ASN A 50 15.05 -3.61 5.68
N ALA A 51 16.28 -3.11 5.72
CA ALA A 51 17.42 -3.77 5.07
C ALA A 51 17.77 -5.13 5.69
N PRO A 52 17.97 -5.27 7.02
CA PRO A 52 18.20 -6.58 7.64
C PRO A 52 17.00 -7.53 7.48
N ILE A 53 15.78 -7.02 7.54
CA ILE A 53 14.57 -7.84 7.33
C ILE A 53 14.54 -8.35 5.89
N GLY A 54 14.78 -7.49 4.91
CA GLY A 54 14.85 -7.86 3.50
C GLY A 54 15.95 -8.87 3.19
N LEU A 55 17.15 -8.69 3.79
CA LEU A 55 18.26 -9.65 3.67
C LEU A 55 17.90 -11.01 4.32
N ALA A 56 17.29 -11.02 5.49
CA ALA A 56 16.83 -12.24 6.13
C ALA A 56 15.80 -13.00 5.27
N VAL A 57 14.80 -12.28 4.74
CA VAL A 57 13.80 -12.86 3.84
C VAL A 57 14.46 -13.39 2.56
N ALA A 58 15.37 -12.65 1.95
CA ALA A 58 16.11 -13.08 0.75
C ALA A 58 16.97 -14.32 1.02
N ALA A 59 17.60 -14.42 2.18
CA ALA A 59 18.39 -15.57 2.59
C ALA A 59 17.52 -16.82 2.87
N LEU A 60 16.33 -16.63 3.45
CA LEU A 60 15.41 -17.72 3.77
C LEU A 60 14.56 -18.17 2.57
N ALA A 61 14.34 -17.30 1.60
CA ALA A 61 13.50 -17.59 0.44
C ALA A 61 13.89 -18.88 -0.33
N PRO A 62 15.16 -19.18 -0.60
CA PRO A 62 15.56 -20.41 -1.28
C PRO A 62 15.24 -21.68 -0.50
N TYR A 63 15.17 -21.59 0.84
CA TYR A 63 14.85 -22.73 1.71
C TYR A 63 13.35 -22.93 1.88
N ALA A 64 12.59 -21.83 1.83
CA ALA A 64 11.14 -21.86 2.04
C ALA A 64 10.34 -22.06 0.75
N LEU A 65 10.88 -21.67 -0.39
CA LEU A 65 10.21 -21.76 -1.69
C LEU A 65 10.75 -22.95 -2.47
N ALA A 66 9.86 -23.87 -2.83
CA ALA A 66 10.20 -24.95 -3.77
C ALA A 66 10.64 -24.33 -5.10
N SER A 67 11.71 -24.87 -5.68
CA SER A 67 12.18 -24.45 -7.00
C SER A 67 11.13 -24.81 -8.06
N THR A 68 10.37 -23.83 -8.47
CA THR A 68 9.46 -23.95 -9.61
C THR A 68 10.29 -23.99 -10.90
N ALA A 69 9.83 -24.72 -11.90
CA ALA A 69 10.46 -24.75 -13.20
C ALA A 69 10.74 -23.32 -13.69
N ARG A 70 11.96 -23.05 -14.10
CA ARG A 70 12.38 -21.70 -14.57
C ARG A 70 11.59 -21.36 -15.83
N LEU A 71 10.47 -20.68 -15.65
CA LEU A 71 9.80 -20.01 -16.75
C LEU A 71 10.71 -18.88 -17.21
N ARG A 72 11.17 -18.93 -18.45
CA ARG A 72 11.91 -17.82 -19.07
C ARG A 72 10.92 -16.69 -19.34
N VAL A 73 10.60 -15.94 -18.31
CA VAL A 73 9.80 -14.70 -18.42
C VAL A 73 10.76 -13.59 -18.82
N ARG A 74 10.49 -12.93 -19.94
CA ARG A 74 11.20 -11.70 -20.30
C ARG A 74 10.64 -10.58 -19.45
N LEU A 75 11.48 -10.01 -18.59
CA LEU A 75 11.13 -8.83 -17.81
C LEU A 75 10.87 -7.65 -18.74
N ASP A 76 9.78 -6.95 -18.55
CA ASP A 76 9.48 -5.70 -19.25
C ASP A 76 10.26 -4.54 -18.60
N ILE A 77 11.60 -4.55 -18.81
CA ILE A 77 12.48 -3.52 -18.23
C ILE A 77 12.05 -2.10 -18.62
N PRO A 78 11.67 -1.80 -19.88
CA PRO A 78 11.16 -0.47 -20.25
C PRO A 78 9.89 -0.08 -19.47
N GLY A 79 8.95 -1.01 -19.29
CA GLY A 79 7.73 -0.78 -18.51
C GLY A 79 8.06 -0.45 -17.04
N VAL A 80 8.92 -1.26 -16.40
CA VAL A 80 9.37 -1.03 -15.02
C VAL A 80 10.04 0.33 -14.86
N ILE A 81 10.95 0.70 -15.76
CA ILE A 81 11.67 1.98 -15.65
C ILE A 81 10.70 3.16 -15.84
N THR A 82 9.85 3.11 -16.84
CA THR A 82 8.93 4.22 -17.13
C THR A 82 7.85 4.38 -16.07
N SER A 83 7.31 3.29 -15.53
CA SER A 83 6.35 3.35 -14.42
C SER A 83 6.99 3.86 -13.13
N THR A 84 8.13 3.32 -12.75
CA THR A 84 8.83 3.71 -11.51
C THR A 84 9.32 5.16 -11.56
N ALA A 85 9.99 5.56 -12.64
CA ALA A 85 10.46 6.94 -12.80
C ALA A 85 9.30 7.92 -12.94
N GLY A 86 8.22 7.54 -13.65
CA GLY A 86 7.02 8.36 -13.79
C GLY A 86 6.33 8.61 -12.45
N LEU A 87 6.15 7.58 -11.63
CA LEU A 87 5.58 7.71 -10.28
C LEU A 87 6.50 8.48 -9.34
N ALA A 88 7.82 8.26 -9.40
CA ALA A 88 8.79 9.00 -8.60
C ALA A 88 8.76 10.50 -8.92
N LEU A 89 8.73 10.87 -10.21
CA LEU A 89 8.60 12.27 -10.63
C LEU A 89 7.24 12.87 -10.25
N LEU A 90 6.17 12.09 -10.31
CA LEU A 90 4.85 12.55 -9.89
C LEU A 90 4.85 12.90 -8.40
N VAL A 91 5.32 11.98 -7.56
CA VAL A 91 5.42 12.20 -6.10
C VAL A 91 6.34 13.37 -5.80
N TYR A 92 7.52 13.44 -6.45
CA TYR A 92 8.45 14.54 -6.28
C TYR A 92 7.82 15.90 -6.67
N GLY A 93 7.17 15.97 -7.83
CA GLY A 93 6.51 17.18 -8.30
C GLY A 93 5.39 17.65 -7.37
N LEU A 94 4.55 16.72 -6.88
CA LEU A 94 3.47 17.05 -5.94
C LEU A 94 4.01 17.49 -4.57
N THR A 95 5.03 16.83 -4.05
CA THR A 95 5.64 17.22 -2.77
C THR A 95 6.40 18.54 -2.86
N HIS A 96 7.07 18.80 -3.99
CA HIS A 96 7.75 20.08 -4.22
C HIS A 96 6.76 21.23 -4.43
N ALA A 97 5.57 20.96 -5.02
CA ALA A 97 4.50 21.93 -5.20
C ALA A 97 3.83 22.33 -3.89
N ALA A 98 3.83 21.42 -2.90
CA ALA A 98 3.20 21.69 -1.61
C ALA A 98 3.82 22.90 -0.93
N ALA A 99 3.00 23.62 -0.16
CA ALA A 99 3.46 24.77 0.58
C ALA A 99 4.55 24.38 1.59
N ASP A 100 5.60 25.18 1.66
CA ASP A 100 6.64 25.06 2.67
C ASP A 100 6.14 25.53 4.04
N GLN A 101 7.01 25.49 5.06
CA GLN A 101 6.65 25.95 6.41
C GLN A 101 6.26 27.44 6.48
N ALA A 102 6.62 28.22 5.46
CA ALA A 102 6.22 29.62 5.32
C ALA A 102 4.88 29.80 4.57
N GLY A 103 4.22 28.72 4.18
CA GLY A 103 2.96 28.73 3.45
C GLY A 103 3.09 29.09 1.97
N VAL A 104 4.31 29.15 1.43
CA VAL A 104 4.56 29.50 0.02
C VAL A 104 4.35 28.26 -0.85
N SER A 105 3.32 28.31 -1.69
CA SER A 105 3.02 27.27 -2.68
C SER A 105 3.91 27.43 -3.92
N ARG A 106 4.47 26.33 -4.43
CA ARG A 106 5.40 26.29 -5.55
C ARG A 106 4.83 25.67 -6.83
N TRP A 107 3.52 25.74 -7.02
CA TRP A 107 2.88 25.18 -8.22
C TRP A 107 3.38 25.80 -9.54
N GLY A 108 3.76 27.07 -9.53
CA GLY A 108 4.32 27.79 -10.68
C GLY A 108 5.82 27.64 -10.88
N ASP A 109 6.51 26.90 -10.01
CA ASP A 109 7.95 26.73 -10.12
C ASP A 109 8.32 25.81 -11.29
N ARG A 110 9.41 26.16 -11.99
CA ARG A 110 9.90 25.41 -13.16
C ARG A 110 10.22 23.96 -12.81
N VAL A 111 10.74 23.69 -11.61
CA VAL A 111 11.06 22.34 -11.15
C VAL A 111 9.79 21.51 -10.96
N THR A 112 8.76 22.09 -10.35
CA THR A 112 7.45 21.43 -10.19
C THR A 112 6.84 21.10 -11.55
N ILE A 113 6.79 22.08 -12.45
CA ILE A 113 6.21 21.89 -13.78
C ILE A 113 7.00 20.84 -14.57
N ALA A 114 8.33 20.91 -14.56
CA ALA A 114 9.18 19.95 -15.26
C ALA A 114 9.00 18.53 -14.70
N ALA A 115 8.91 18.37 -13.39
CA ALA A 115 8.68 17.07 -12.75
C ALA A 115 7.30 16.50 -13.11
N LEU A 116 6.24 17.30 -13.05
CA LEU A 116 4.89 16.86 -13.38
C LEU A 116 4.71 16.55 -14.87
N VAL A 117 5.29 17.35 -15.74
CA VAL A 117 5.30 17.07 -17.20
C VAL A 117 6.11 15.82 -17.49
N GLY A 118 7.31 15.66 -16.90
CA GLY A 118 8.12 14.46 -17.02
C GLY A 118 7.39 13.22 -16.53
N ALA A 119 6.70 13.31 -15.40
CA ALA A 119 5.84 12.25 -14.88
C ALA A 119 4.73 11.86 -15.88
N ALA A 120 4.02 12.85 -16.42
CA ALA A 120 2.96 12.61 -17.40
C ALA A 120 3.50 11.93 -18.67
N VAL A 121 4.63 12.40 -19.19
CA VAL A 121 5.28 11.81 -20.38
C VAL A 121 5.69 10.35 -20.10
N LEU A 122 6.34 10.08 -18.98
CA LEU A 122 6.78 8.72 -18.64
C LEU A 122 5.60 7.76 -18.38
N LEU A 123 4.54 8.22 -17.71
CA LEU A 123 3.35 7.41 -17.49
C LEU A 123 2.57 7.13 -18.78
N VAL A 124 2.52 8.10 -19.69
CA VAL A 124 1.97 7.86 -21.04
C VAL A 124 2.85 6.87 -21.81
N ALA A 125 4.17 7.03 -21.78
CA ALA A 125 5.11 6.10 -22.40
C ALA A 125 4.94 4.68 -21.81
N PHE A 126 4.78 4.54 -20.50
CA PHE A 126 4.48 3.28 -19.84
C PHE A 126 3.21 2.63 -20.43
N VAL A 127 2.11 3.37 -20.52
CA VAL A 127 0.86 2.83 -21.08
C VAL A 127 1.03 2.41 -22.55
N LEU A 128 1.82 3.13 -23.34
CA LEU A 128 2.07 2.78 -24.75
C LEU A 128 2.96 1.52 -24.85
N ILE A 129 3.99 1.40 -24.02
CA ILE A 129 4.85 0.21 -23.93
C ILE A 129 4.01 -0.99 -23.52
N GLU A 130 3.18 -0.84 -22.48
CA GLU A 130 2.31 -1.89 -21.95
C GLU A 130 1.31 -2.42 -22.99
N ARG A 131 0.79 -1.54 -23.84
CA ARG A 131 -0.09 -1.93 -24.96
C ARG A 131 0.61 -2.75 -26.03
N SER A 132 1.90 -2.55 -26.23
CA SER A 132 2.72 -3.23 -27.25
C SER A 132 3.53 -4.40 -26.70
N SER A 133 3.64 -4.53 -25.39
CA SER A 133 4.39 -5.60 -24.73
C SER A 133 3.72 -6.96 -24.92
N ARG A 134 4.53 -7.98 -25.21
CA ARG A 134 4.07 -9.37 -25.29
C ARG A 134 3.82 -9.99 -23.90
N GLN A 135 4.44 -9.44 -22.87
CA GLN A 135 4.29 -9.87 -21.49
C GLN A 135 4.11 -8.61 -20.62
N PRO A 136 2.93 -7.97 -20.66
CA PRO A 136 2.67 -6.75 -19.94
C PRO A 136 2.68 -6.99 -18.43
N GLU A 137 3.23 -6.04 -17.66
CA GLU A 137 3.14 -6.04 -16.19
C GLU A 137 1.70 -5.83 -15.74
N LEU A 138 1.00 -4.92 -16.42
CA LEU A 138 -0.40 -4.61 -16.17
C LEU A 138 -1.23 -4.96 -17.42
N PRO A 139 -1.81 -6.17 -17.51
CA PRO A 139 -2.62 -6.54 -18.65
C PRO A 139 -3.85 -5.63 -18.78
N LEU A 140 -3.77 -4.60 -19.63
CA LEU A 140 -4.81 -3.56 -19.76
C LEU A 140 -6.19 -4.13 -20.12
N HIS A 141 -6.25 -5.34 -20.69
CA HIS A 141 -7.52 -6.03 -20.95
C HIS A 141 -8.29 -6.33 -19.65
N LEU A 142 -7.60 -6.42 -18.49
CA LEU A 142 -8.25 -6.58 -17.19
C LEU A 142 -9.11 -5.36 -16.81
N LEU A 143 -8.73 -4.17 -17.29
CA LEU A 143 -9.45 -2.93 -17.05
C LEU A 143 -10.71 -2.78 -17.95
N GLN A 144 -10.86 -3.60 -18.97
CA GLN A 144 -12.06 -3.57 -19.84
C GLN A 144 -13.32 -4.09 -19.14
N SER A 145 -13.17 -4.88 -18.09
CA SER A 145 -14.29 -5.36 -17.29
C SER A 145 -14.74 -4.32 -16.28
N ARG A 146 -15.94 -3.75 -16.46
CA ARG A 146 -16.53 -2.75 -15.53
C ARG A 146 -16.49 -3.17 -14.07
N ARG A 147 -16.72 -4.47 -13.78
CA ARG A 147 -16.69 -5.00 -12.41
C ARG A 147 -15.28 -4.95 -11.81
N ARG A 148 -14.26 -5.33 -12.59
CA ARG A 148 -12.86 -5.32 -12.15
C ARG A 148 -12.34 -3.89 -11.99
N SER A 149 -12.58 -3.04 -12.99
CA SER A 149 -12.18 -1.64 -12.92
C SER A 149 -12.85 -0.91 -11.75
N GLY A 150 -14.14 -1.15 -11.52
CA GLY A 150 -14.83 -0.61 -10.35
C GLY A 150 -14.20 -1.07 -9.02
N ALA A 151 -13.82 -2.35 -8.91
CA ALA A 151 -13.14 -2.87 -7.72
C ALA A 151 -11.75 -2.24 -7.52
N TYR A 152 -10.96 -2.04 -8.60
CA TYR A 152 -9.66 -1.37 -8.51
C TYR A 152 -9.78 0.10 -8.13
N VAL A 153 -10.73 0.83 -8.72
CA VAL A 153 -11.00 2.23 -8.36
C VAL A 153 -11.43 2.34 -6.90
N MET A 154 -12.34 1.48 -6.46
CA MET A 154 -12.79 1.44 -5.07
C MET A 154 -11.61 1.14 -4.12
N MET A 155 -10.76 0.17 -4.45
CA MET A 155 -9.59 -0.17 -3.64
C MET A 155 -8.58 0.99 -3.59
N LEU A 156 -8.38 1.69 -4.71
CA LEU A 156 -7.52 2.88 -4.77
C LEU A 156 -8.08 4.00 -3.90
N LEU A 157 -9.37 4.31 -4.02
CA LEU A 157 -10.00 5.38 -3.23
C LEU A 157 -9.98 5.07 -1.74
N LEU A 158 -10.34 3.85 -1.34
CA LEU A 158 -10.30 3.43 0.07
C LEU A 158 -8.88 3.46 0.62
N GLY A 159 -7.91 2.94 -0.15
CA GLY A 159 -6.50 2.99 0.23
C GLY A 159 -6.00 4.42 0.42
N THR A 160 -6.31 5.31 -0.52
CA THR A 160 -5.94 6.73 -0.44
C THR A 160 -6.59 7.41 0.76
N ALA A 161 -7.88 7.17 1.01
CA ALA A 161 -8.59 7.73 2.16
C ALA A 161 -7.98 7.26 3.49
N MET A 162 -7.69 5.96 3.61
CA MET A 162 -7.04 5.38 4.79
C MET A 162 -5.66 6.00 5.03
N PHE A 163 -4.82 6.09 4.00
CA PHE A 163 -3.51 6.73 4.12
C PHE A 163 -3.61 8.20 4.50
N ALA A 164 -4.56 8.94 3.92
CA ALA A 164 -4.78 10.34 4.26
C ALA A 164 -5.18 10.50 5.73
N VAL A 165 -6.11 9.69 6.24
CA VAL A 165 -6.51 9.71 7.65
C VAL A 165 -5.31 9.40 8.56
N PHE A 166 -4.54 8.35 8.28
CA PHE A 166 -3.36 8.01 9.07
C PHE A 166 -2.33 9.16 9.08
N PHE A 167 -2.07 9.73 7.93
CA PHE A 167 -1.09 10.81 7.77
C PHE A 167 -1.52 12.08 8.51
N PHE A 168 -2.71 12.61 8.19
CA PHE A 168 -3.16 13.86 8.77
C PHE A 168 -3.47 13.75 10.27
N LEU A 169 -4.04 12.64 10.72
CA LEU A 169 -4.31 12.44 12.13
C LEU A 169 -3.01 12.27 12.94
N THR A 170 -2.00 11.61 12.37
CA THR A 170 -0.68 11.51 13.03
C THR A 170 -0.02 12.88 13.17
N ILE A 171 -0.05 13.70 12.11
CA ILE A 171 0.46 15.07 12.18
C ILE A 171 -0.32 15.85 13.24
N TYR A 172 -1.64 15.79 13.22
CA TYR A 172 -2.49 16.48 14.18
C TYR A 172 -2.17 16.12 15.63
N ILE A 173 -2.06 14.81 15.93
CA ILE A 173 -1.73 14.32 17.26
C ILE A 173 -0.35 14.81 17.73
N GLN A 174 0.63 14.84 16.82
CA GLN A 174 1.98 15.28 17.16
C GLN A 174 2.11 16.81 17.25
N THR A 175 1.48 17.56 16.34
CA THR A 175 1.62 19.02 16.27
C THR A 175 0.68 19.76 17.22
N VAL A 176 -0.58 19.31 17.35
CA VAL A 176 -1.59 19.99 18.15
C VAL A 176 -1.63 19.47 19.59
N TRP A 177 -1.58 18.15 19.76
CA TRP A 177 -1.57 17.55 21.11
C TRP A 177 -0.17 17.42 21.72
N GLY A 178 0.89 17.68 20.92
CA GLY A 178 2.28 17.62 21.38
C GLY A 178 2.73 16.22 21.77
N TYR A 179 2.13 15.16 21.21
CA TYR A 179 2.53 13.79 21.51
C TYR A 179 3.90 13.48 20.91
N SER A 180 4.75 12.79 21.68
CA SER A 180 5.95 12.18 21.12
C SER A 180 5.61 11.11 20.09
N PRO A 181 6.52 10.76 19.17
CA PRO A 181 6.34 9.68 18.20
C PRO A 181 5.90 8.35 18.85
N VAL A 182 6.47 7.97 19.97
CA VAL A 182 6.05 6.77 20.73
C VAL A 182 4.61 6.90 21.21
N ARG A 183 4.26 8.03 21.82
CA ARG A 183 2.91 8.25 22.35
C ARG A 183 1.88 8.28 21.22
N ALA A 184 2.21 8.86 20.09
CA ALA A 184 1.38 8.81 18.89
C ALA A 184 1.22 7.37 18.36
N GLY A 185 2.29 6.57 18.35
CA GLY A 185 2.23 5.15 17.99
C GLY A 185 1.31 4.35 18.90
N VAL A 186 1.37 4.56 20.21
CA VAL A 186 0.47 3.93 21.20
C VAL A 186 -0.99 4.36 20.97
N ALA A 187 -1.23 5.63 20.64
CA ALA A 187 -2.57 6.14 20.36
C ALA A 187 -3.23 5.47 19.14
N TRP A 188 -2.44 4.92 18.23
CA TRP A 188 -2.93 4.17 17.07
C TRP A 188 -3.31 2.72 17.37
N VAL A 189 -2.84 2.12 18.47
CA VAL A 189 -3.09 0.70 18.81
C VAL A 189 -4.59 0.32 18.87
N PRO A 190 -5.49 1.15 19.39
CA PRO A 190 -6.92 0.81 19.39
C PRO A 190 -7.52 0.58 18.01
N PHE A 191 -7.01 1.25 16.99
CA PHE A 191 -7.54 1.15 15.63
C PHE A 191 -7.38 -0.26 15.01
N PRO A 192 -6.16 -0.85 14.90
CA PRO A 192 -6.02 -2.21 14.39
C PRO A 192 -6.69 -3.26 15.28
N VAL A 193 -6.73 -3.06 16.60
CA VAL A 193 -7.46 -3.96 17.52
C VAL A 193 -8.96 -3.97 17.19
N ALA A 194 -9.56 -2.79 17.05
CA ALA A 194 -10.96 -2.66 16.65
C ALA A 194 -11.20 -3.26 15.25
N LEU A 195 -10.29 -3.03 14.31
CA LEU A 195 -10.38 -3.55 12.95
C LEU A 195 -10.35 -5.08 12.93
N ILE A 196 -9.48 -5.71 13.71
CA ILE A 196 -9.42 -7.18 13.85
C ILE A 196 -10.72 -7.71 14.46
N ALA A 197 -11.18 -7.10 15.56
CA ALA A 197 -12.42 -7.50 16.22
C ALA A 197 -13.64 -7.39 15.29
N LEU A 198 -13.75 -6.28 14.57
CA LEU A 198 -14.81 -6.06 13.59
C LEU A 198 -14.73 -7.03 12.41
N ASN A 199 -13.54 -7.34 11.90
CA ASN A 199 -13.38 -8.34 10.83
C ASN A 199 -13.85 -9.73 11.28
N VAL A 200 -13.46 -10.16 12.48
CA VAL A 200 -13.89 -11.45 13.03
C VAL A 200 -15.40 -11.46 13.24
N PHE A 201 -15.97 -10.39 13.80
CA PHE A 201 -17.41 -10.24 14.01
C PHE A 201 -18.16 -10.25 12.67
N THR A 202 -17.71 -9.48 11.71
CA THR A 202 -18.31 -9.41 10.37
C THR A 202 -18.29 -10.77 9.69
N ALA A 203 -17.14 -11.46 9.68
CA ALA A 203 -17.01 -12.76 9.04
C ALA A 203 -17.90 -13.84 9.70
N ARG A 204 -17.99 -13.83 11.02
CA ARG A 204 -18.73 -14.88 11.76
C ARG A 204 -20.22 -14.60 11.90
N VAL A 205 -20.63 -13.35 11.98
CA VAL A 205 -22.00 -12.97 12.33
C VAL A 205 -22.71 -12.23 11.19
N LEU A 206 -22.12 -11.16 10.66
CA LEU A 206 -22.78 -10.33 9.66
C LEU A 206 -22.91 -11.06 8.32
N VAL A 207 -21.85 -11.66 7.82
CA VAL A 207 -21.85 -12.37 6.53
C VAL A 207 -22.84 -13.53 6.55
N THR A 208 -22.96 -14.23 7.67
CA THR A 208 -23.87 -15.36 7.81
C THR A 208 -25.34 -14.94 7.94
N ARG A 209 -25.61 -13.79 8.54
CA ARG A 209 -27.01 -13.31 8.78
C ARG A 209 -27.54 -12.41 7.66
N VAL A 210 -26.70 -11.52 7.12
CA VAL A 210 -27.14 -10.45 6.21
C VAL A 210 -26.67 -10.72 4.77
N GLY A 211 -25.63 -11.53 4.60
CA GLY A 211 -25.02 -11.79 3.30
C GLY A 211 -23.99 -10.72 2.90
N VAL A 212 -23.22 -11.02 1.84
CA VAL A 212 -22.08 -10.17 1.42
C VAL A 212 -22.53 -8.89 0.69
N ARG A 213 -23.60 -8.98 -0.12
CA ARG A 213 -24.03 -7.86 -0.99
C ARG A 213 -24.43 -6.59 -0.24
N PRO A 214 -25.30 -6.63 0.79
CA PRO A 214 -25.65 -5.43 1.55
C PRO A 214 -24.46 -4.82 2.29
N LEU A 215 -23.54 -5.65 2.80
CA LEU A 215 -22.34 -5.19 3.50
C LEU A 215 -21.39 -4.42 2.58
N LEU A 216 -21.24 -4.86 1.33
CA LEU A 216 -20.44 -4.16 0.33
C LEU A 216 -21.07 -2.83 -0.14
N MET A 217 -22.38 -2.68 -0.03
CA MET A 217 -23.07 -1.44 -0.37
C MET A 217 -23.03 -0.42 0.77
N ILE A 218 -23.22 -0.88 2.00
CA ILE A 218 -23.32 -0.01 3.18
C ILE A 218 -21.96 0.36 3.73
N GLY A 219 -20.97 -0.55 3.69
CA GLY A 219 -19.64 -0.31 4.25
C GLY A 219 -18.98 0.97 3.75
N PRO A 220 -18.88 1.20 2.42
CA PRO A 220 -18.28 2.41 1.87
C PRO A 220 -19.07 3.70 2.11
N LEU A 221 -20.37 3.61 2.48
CA LEU A 221 -21.18 4.77 2.82
C LEU A 221 -21.00 5.20 4.28
N LEU A 222 -20.48 4.31 5.12
CA LEU A 222 -20.20 4.57 6.53
C LEU A 222 -18.72 4.91 6.79
N ALA A 223 -17.85 4.74 5.81
CA ALA A 223 -16.41 5.04 5.89
C ALA A 223 -16.12 6.45 5.41
#